data_58dc4a0a99ee1571431be05e05526266
#
_entry.id   58dc4a0a99ee1571431be05e05526266
#
_cell.length_a   1.000
_cell.length_b   1.000
_cell.length_c   1.000
_cell.angle_alpha   90.00
_cell.angle_beta   90.00
_cell.angle_gamma   90.00
#
_symmetry.space_group_name_H-M   'P 1'
#
loop_
_entity.id
_entity.type
_entity.pdbx_description
1 polymer ?
#
loop_
_entity_poly.entity_id
_entity_poly.type
_entity_poly.pdbx_seq_one_letter_code
_entity_poly.pdbx_strand_id
1 'polypeptide(L)'
;MQKYFVEARQLLALAIPVILAQVAQTAMGFVDTVMAGGYSATDMSAVAIGTSIWLPAILFGHGLLLALTPVVAQLNGSGRRERIAPQVRQGFWLAGFVSVLIMVVLWNAGYIISSMHNIDPLLAEKAVGYLRALLWGAPGYLFFQVARNQCEGLAKTKPGMVMGFIGLLVNIPVNYIFIYGHFGMPELGGVGCGVATASVYWVMFASMLWWVRRARTMRDIRCVERFSGPDFAVLLRLVQLGLPIALALFFEVTLFAVVALLVSPLGIIDVAGHQIALNFSSLMFVLPLSLAAAVTIRVGFRLGQGSTIDAQVSARTGVGVGVCLAVFTAIFTVLMRKQIALLYNDNPEVVTLASHLMLLAAIYQISDSIQVIGSGILRGYKDTRSIFFITFTAYWVLGLPSGYLLALTDMIVPRMGPAGFWYGFIIGLTSAAIMMMLRMRFLQRQPSSIILQRAAR
;
A
#
# COMPACT_ATOMS: atom_id res chain seq x y z
N MET A 1 -0.32 -26.97 -18.94
CA MET A 1 -1.00 -25.71 -19.30
C MET A 1 -2.33 -25.51 -18.57
N GLN A 2 -3.20 -26.52 -18.52
CA GLN A 2 -4.52 -26.39 -17.89
C GLN A 2 -4.48 -25.97 -16.41
N LYS A 3 -3.54 -26.50 -15.60
CA LYS A 3 -3.34 -26.10 -14.19
C LYS A 3 -3.04 -24.60 -14.05
N TYR A 4 -2.18 -24.06 -14.89
CA TYR A 4 -1.81 -22.65 -14.86
C TYR A 4 -2.98 -21.73 -15.24
N PHE A 5 -3.78 -22.16 -16.22
CA PHE A 5 -4.95 -21.40 -16.62
C PHE A 5 -6.02 -21.33 -15.53
N VAL A 6 -6.30 -22.46 -14.87
CA VAL A 6 -7.24 -22.52 -13.73
C VAL A 6 -6.73 -21.65 -12.58
N GLU A 7 -5.45 -21.72 -12.26
CA GLU A 7 -4.86 -20.92 -11.19
C GLU A 7 -4.88 -19.41 -11.54
N ALA A 8 -4.58 -19.04 -12.77
CA ALA A 8 -4.69 -17.65 -13.23
C ALA A 8 -6.11 -17.09 -13.06
N ARG A 9 -7.12 -17.88 -13.41
CA ARG A 9 -8.52 -17.51 -13.21
C ARG A 9 -8.86 -17.28 -11.73
N GLN A 10 -8.36 -18.12 -10.85
CA GLN A 10 -8.58 -17.99 -9.41
C GLN A 10 -7.84 -16.77 -8.83
N LEU A 11 -6.61 -16.52 -9.26
CA LEU A 11 -5.86 -15.33 -8.87
C LEU A 11 -6.58 -14.04 -9.30
N LEU A 12 -7.05 -13.97 -10.53
CA LEU A 12 -7.79 -12.82 -11.02
C LEU A 12 -9.13 -12.64 -10.30
N ALA A 13 -9.82 -13.72 -9.98
CA ALA A 13 -11.07 -13.67 -9.21
C ALA A 13 -10.85 -13.09 -7.79
N LEU A 14 -9.70 -13.34 -7.19
CA LEU A 14 -9.32 -12.72 -5.91
C LEU A 14 -8.79 -11.29 -6.08
N ALA A 15 -8.02 -11.03 -7.14
CA ALA A 15 -7.38 -9.75 -7.35
C ALA A 15 -8.36 -8.64 -7.78
N ILE A 16 -9.35 -8.93 -8.59
CA ILE A 16 -10.29 -7.92 -9.11
C ILE A 16 -11.02 -7.18 -8.00
N PRO A 17 -11.61 -7.82 -6.97
CA PRO A 17 -12.20 -7.09 -5.85
C PRO A 17 -11.19 -6.24 -5.09
N VAL A 18 -9.96 -6.68 -4.94
CA VAL A 18 -8.90 -5.90 -4.29
C VAL A 18 -8.54 -4.67 -5.12
N ILE A 19 -8.46 -4.78 -6.44
CA ILE A 19 -8.27 -3.64 -7.35
C ILE A 19 -9.38 -2.61 -7.15
N LEU A 20 -10.64 -3.05 -7.15
CA LEU A 20 -11.78 -2.16 -6.98
C LEU A 20 -11.78 -1.49 -5.59
N ALA A 21 -11.38 -2.21 -4.55
CA ALA A 21 -11.20 -1.63 -3.21
C ALA A 21 -10.12 -0.53 -3.20
N GLN A 22 -8.99 -0.77 -3.86
CA GLN A 22 -7.91 0.22 -3.98
C GLN A 22 -8.34 1.45 -4.79
N VAL A 23 -9.08 1.23 -5.88
CA VAL A 23 -9.66 2.33 -6.67
C VAL A 23 -10.60 3.17 -5.82
N ALA A 24 -11.45 2.56 -5.02
CA ALA A 24 -12.36 3.28 -4.10
C ALA A 24 -11.57 4.12 -3.08
N GLN A 25 -10.51 3.58 -2.49
CA GLN A 25 -9.66 4.33 -1.55
C GLN A 25 -8.92 5.48 -2.21
N THR A 26 -8.41 5.29 -3.41
CA THR A 26 -7.78 6.36 -4.20
C THR A 26 -8.79 7.46 -4.54
N ALA A 27 -10.01 7.07 -4.90
CA ALA A 27 -11.10 8.01 -5.16
C ALA A 27 -11.47 8.83 -3.91
N MET A 28 -11.44 8.24 -2.72
CA MET A 28 -11.64 8.96 -1.46
C MET A 28 -10.61 10.08 -1.27
N GLY A 29 -9.33 9.78 -1.48
CA GLY A 29 -8.26 10.78 -1.41
C GLY A 29 -8.42 11.90 -2.44
N PHE A 30 -8.86 11.56 -3.64
CA PHE A 30 -9.18 12.54 -4.68
C PHE A 30 -10.35 13.44 -4.28
N VAL A 31 -11.44 12.89 -3.76
CA VAL A 31 -12.59 13.64 -3.26
C VAL A 31 -12.18 14.58 -2.13
N ASP A 32 -11.40 14.12 -1.18
CA ASP A 32 -10.86 14.92 -0.08
C ASP A 32 -10.11 16.16 -0.60
N THR A 33 -9.22 15.96 -1.55
CA THR A 33 -8.42 17.03 -2.14
C THR A 33 -9.26 18.03 -2.93
N VAL A 34 -10.20 17.54 -3.75
CA VAL A 34 -11.10 18.39 -4.55
C VAL A 34 -12.02 19.21 -3.66
N MET A 35 -12.61 18.61 -2.64
CA MET A 35 -13.54 19.31 -1.75
C MET A 35 -12.81 20.31 -0.84
N ALA A 36 -11.61 19.97 -0.33
CA ALA A 36 -10.78 20.92 0.39
C ALA A 36 -10.34 22.09 -0.51
N GLY A 37 -9.98 21.80 -1.75
CA GLY A 37 -9.64 22.81 -2.76
C GLY A 37 -10.80 23.73 -3.14
N GLY A 38 -12.01 23.18 -3.15
CA GLY A 38 -13.24 23.98 -3.34
C GLY A 38 -13.53 24.96 -2.21
N TYR A 39 -12.99 24.72 -1.01
CA TYR A 39 -13.08 25.63 0.12
C TYR A 39 -12.02 26.73 0.05
N SER A 40 -10.74 26.37 -0.03
CA SER A 40 -9.64 27.31 -0.27
C SER A 40 -8.36 26.58 -0.73
N ALA A 41 -7.46 27.30 -1.40
CA ALA A 41 -6.16 26.79 -1.79
C ALA A 41 -5.27 26.47 -0.57
N THR A 42 -5.38 27.24 0.50
CA THR A 42 -4.64 27.02 1.76
C THR A 42 -5.09 25.71 2.43
N ASP A 43 -6.39 25.45 2.47
CA ASP A 43 -6.94 24.21 3.03
C ASP A 43 -6.54 22.98 2.21
N MET A 44 -6.56 23.10 0.89
CA MET A 44 -6.06 22.03 0.00
C MET A 44 -4.57 21.72 0.27
N SER A 45 -3.74 22.75 0.42
CA SER A 45 -2.33 22.61 0.73
C SER A 45 -2.11 22.01 2.13
N ALA A 46 -2.92 22.37 3.11
CA ALA A 46 -2.89 21.81 4.46
C ALA A 46 -3.21 20.31 4.46
N VAL A 47 -4.20 19.90 3.70
CA VAL A 47 -4.55 18.46 3.51
C VAL A 47 -3.39 17.72 2.83
N ALA A 48 -2.76 18.31 1.83
CA ALA A 48 -1.61 17.71 1.15
C ALA A 48 -0.42 17.50 2.08
N ILE A 49 -0.07 18.51 2.90
CA ILE A 49 1.02 18.41 3.89
C ILE A 49 0.66 17.36 4.95
N GLY A 50 -0.54 17.40 5.47
CA GLY A 50 -1.01 16.43 6.47
C GLY A 50 -0.97 15.00 5.96
N THR A 51 -1.42 14.77 4.75
CA THR A 51 -1.39 13.44 4.09
C THR A 51 0.05 12.95 3.91
N SER A 52 0.99 13.83 3.60
CA SER A 52 2.41 13.46 3.46
C SER A 52 3.03 12.94 4.76
N ILE A 53 2.54 13.39 5.90
CA ILE A 53 2.97 12.92 7.22
C ILE A 53 2.17 11.68 7.65
N TRP A 54 0.87 11.67 7.38
CA TRP A 54 -0.03 10.56 7.70
C TRP A 54 0.36 9.26 6.99
N LEU A 55 0.63 9.34 5.69
CA LEU A 55 0.81 8.15 4.85
C LEU A 55 1.95 7.23 5.30
N PRO A 56 3.18 7.70 5.58
CA PRO A 56 4.23 6.81 6.08
C PRO A 56 3.88 6.15 7.42
N ALA A 57 3.25 6.89 8.32
CA ALA A 57 2.86 6.38 9.64
C ALA A 57 1.81 5.27 9.53
N ILE A 58 0.75 5.51 8.76
CA ILE A 58 -0.34 4.54 8.63
C ILE A 58 0.07 3.31 7.81
N LEU A 59 0.93 3.48 6.81
CA LEU A 59 1.46 2.36 6.02
C LEU A 59 2.39 1.48 6.85
N PHE A 60 3.12 2.04 7.81
CA PHE A 60 3.88 1.24 8.77
C PHE A 60 2.95 0.32 9.59
N GLY A 61 1.88 0.88 10.14
CA GLY A 61 0.87 0.10 10.85
C GLY A 61 0.17 -0.94 9.97
N HIS A 62 -0.19 -0.56 8.76
CA HIS A 62 -0.77 -1.46 7.77
C HIS A 62 0.17 -2.63 7.44
N GLY A 63 1.45 -2.35 7.22
CA GLY A 63 2.47 -3.36 6.95
C GLY A 63 2.63 -4.39 8.06
N LEU A 64 2.59 -3.95 9.33
CA LEU A 64 2.59 -4.86 10.47
C LEU A 64 1.40 -5.83 10.45
N LEU A 65 0.23 -5.34 10.11
CA LEU A 65 -1.00 -6.13 10.08
C LEU A 65 -1.12 -7.05 8.86
N LEU A 66 -0.36 -6.78 7.79
CA LEU A 66 -0.30 -7.66 6.61
C LEU A 66 0.22 -9.06 6.94
N ALA A 67 0.93 -9.23 8.05
CA ALA A 67 1.35 -10.54 8.54
C ALA A 67 0.17 -11.49 8.82
N LEU A 68 -0.99 -10.95 9.12
CA LEU A 68 -2.19 -11.73 9.45
C LEU A 68 -2.73 -12.50 8.23
N THR A 69 -2.64 -11.95 7.04
CA THR A 69 -3.15 -12.59 5.81
C THR A 69 -2.54 -13.97 5.53
N PRO A 70 -1.22 -14.14 5.48
CA PRO A 70 -0.64 -15.47 5.26
C PRO A 70 -0.90 -16.43 6.42
N VAL A 71 -0.96 -15.93 7.65
CA VAL A 71 -1.28 -16.75 8.83
C VAL A 71 -2.70 -17.33 8.69
N VAL A 72 -3.68 -16.49 8.39
CA VAL A 72 -5.07 -16.93 8.20
C VAL A 72 -5.21 -17.84 6.98
N ALA A 73 -4.56 -17.52 5.86
CA ALA A 73 -4.59 -18.34 4.66
C ALA A 73 -4.06 -19.75 4.91
N GLN A 74 -2.96 -19.89 5.63
CA GLN A 74 -2.38 -21.19 5.96
C GLN A 74 -3.26 -21.99 6.94
N LEU A 75 -3.80 -21.35 7.95
CA LEU A 75 -4.73 -22.01 8.89
C LEU A 75 -6.00 -22.49 8.18
N ASN A 76 -6.50 -21.70 7.26
CA ASN A 76 -7.64 -22.09 6.41
C ASN A 76 -7.29 -23.30 5.52
N GLY A 77 -6.12 -23.27 4.89
CA GLY A 77 -5.65 -24.36 4.03
C GLY A 77 -5.42 -25.68 4.78
N SER A 78 -4.93 -25.60 6.02
CA SER A 78 -4.70 -26.78 6.88
C SER A 78 -5.95 -27.33 7.56
N GLY A 79 -7.09 -26.69 7.35
CA GLY A 79 -8.35 -27.07 8.03
C GLY A 79 -8.43 -26.68 9.51
N ARG A 80 -7.42 -25.99 10.04
CA ARG A 80 -7.38 -25.56 11.45
C ARG A 80 -8.10 -24.22 11.66
N ARG A 81 -9.32 -24.14 11.18
CA ARG A 81 -10.11 -22.89 11.21
C ARG A 81 -10.38 -22.39 12.63
N GLU A 82 -10.44 -23.29 13.62
CA GLU A 82 -10.61 -22.95 15.04
C GLU A 82 -9.46 -22.09 15.60
N ARG A 83 -8.28 -22.10 14.97
CA ARG A 83 -7.12 -21.30 15.37
C ARG A 83 -7.11 -19.91 14.76
N ILE A 84 -7.98 -19.63 13.80
CA ILE A 84 -8.01 -18.32 13.12
C ILE A 84 -8.52 -17.22 14.05
N ALA A 85 -9.62 -17.47 14.78
CA ALA A 85 -10.18 -16.48 15.68
C ALA A 85 -9.21 -16.00 16.77
N PRO A 86 -8.43 -16.87 17.45
CA PRO A 86 -7.40 -16.42 18.38
C PRO A 86 -6.34 -15.52 17.74
N GLN A 87 -5.88 -15.87 16.52
CA GLN A 87 -4.89 -15.04 15.79
C GLN A 87 -5.45 -13.67 15.45
N VAL A 88 -6.68 -13.60 14.98
CA VAL A 88 -7.34 -12.33 14.61
C VAL A 88 -7.55 -11.46 15.84
N ARG A 89 -7.93 -12.03 17.00
CA ARG A 89 -8.04 -11.28 18.27
C ARG A 89 -6.70 -10.64 18.65
N GLN A 90 -5.60 -11.37 18.50
CA GLN A 90 -4.27 -10.82 18.74
C GLN A 90 -3.91 -9.75 17.69
N GLY A 91 -4.37 -9.89 16.46
CA GLY A 91 -4.28 -8.86 15.43
C GLY A 91 -4.97 -7.55 15.85
N PHE A 92 -6.14 -7.62 16.48
CA PHE A 92 -6.83 -6.44 17.04
C PHE A 92 -6.05 -5.80 18.19
N TRP A 93 -5.45 -6.58 19.07
CA TRP A 93 -4.56 -6.04 20.10
C TRP A 93 -3.35 -5.33 19.51
N LEU A 94 -2.71 -5.95 18.52
CA LEU A 94 -1.58 -5.34 17.82
C LEU A 94 -2.00 -4.02 17.14
N ALA A 95 -3.14 -4.02 16.46
CA ALA A 95 -3.70 -2.82 15.83
C ALA A 95 -3.96 -1.72 16.86
N GLY A 96 -4.47 -2.05 18.04
CA GLY A 96 -4.69 -1.11 19.12
C GLY A 96 -3.39 -0.49 19.62
N PHE A 97 -2.37 -1.30 19.90
CA PHE A 97 -1.05 -0.80 20.35
C PHE A 97 -0.39 0.10 19.32
N VAL A 98 -0.39 -0.32 18.06
CA VAL A 98 0.19 0.46 16.96
C VAL A 98 -0.59 1.74 16.70
N SER A 99 -1.90 1.70 16.83
CA SER A 99 -2.76 2.89 16.72
C SER A 99 -2.41 3.95 17.76
N VAL A 100 -2.21 3.54 19.02
CA VAL A 100 -1.80 4.46 20.10
C VAL A 100 -0.46 5.09 19.76
N LEU A 101 0.50 4.30 19.29
CA LEU A 101 1.81 4.80 18.89
C LEU A 101 1.71 5.83 17.75
N ILE A 102 0.94 5.53 16.72
CA ILE A 102 0.70 6.45 15.60
C ILE A 102 -0.01 7.72 16.06
N MET A 103 -1.01 7.60 16.93
CA MET A 103 -1.72 8.74 17.48
C MET A 103 -0.78 9.67 18.29
N VAL A 104 0.14 9.11 19.08
CA VAL A 104 1.14 9.90 19.80
C VAL A 104 2.07 10.64 18.84
N VAL A 105 2.56 9.96 17.81
CA VAL A 105 3.42 10.59 16.78
C VAL A 105 2.69 11.73 16.08
N LEU A 106 1.46 11.50 15.65
CA LEU A 106 0.66 12.51 14.92
C LEU A 106 0.21 13.66 15.82
N TRP A 107 -0.02 13.42 17.10
CA TRP A 107 -0.30 14.50 18.06
C TRP A 107 0.86 15.48 18.16
N ASN A 108 2.07 14.99 18.05
CA ASN A 108 3.30 15.78 18.07
C ASN A 108 3.71 16.27 16.66
N ALA A 109 2.83 16.17 15.66
CA ALA A 109 3.11 16.60 14.29
C ALA A 109 3.48 18.09 14.16
N GLY A 110 3.07 18.93 15.11
CA GLY A 110 3.47 20.33 15.17
C GLY A 110 4.98 20.54 15.17
N TYR A 111 5.73 19.68 15.87
CA TYR A 111 7.20 19.72 15.86
C TYR A 111 7.78 19.38 14.49
N ILE A 112 7.19 18.42 13.80
CA ILE A 112 7.61 18.02 12.45
C ILE A 112 7.37 19.18 11.48
N ILE A 113 6.20 19.79 11.51
CA ILE A 113 5.81 20.88 10.61
C ILE A 113 6.60 22.15 10.91
N SER A 114 6.87 22.45 12.19
CA SER A 114 7.67 23.63 12.59
C SER A 114 9.13 23.52 12.17
N SER A 115 9.66 22.32 11.96
CA SER A 115 11.01 22.10 11.43
C SER A 115 11.12 22.33 9.92
N MET A 116 10.00 22.42 9.23
CA MET A 116 9.97 22.72 7.79
C MET A 116 10.19 24.23 7.58
N HIS A 117 11.20 24.57 6.80
CA HIS A 117 11.56 25.97 6.53
C HIS A 117 10.54 26.61 5.58
N ASN A 118 10.20 27.89 5.84
CA ASN A 118 9.37 28.72 4.96
C ASN A 118 7.89 28.29 4.77
N ILE A 119 7.27 27.74 5.82
CA ILE A 119 5.82 27.48 5.81
C ILE A 119 5.06 28.67 6.41
N ASP A 120 4.00 29.09 5.71
CA ASP A 120 3.04 30.07 6.22
C ASP A 120 2.46 29.58 7.57
N PRO A 121 2.45 30.43 8.62
CA PRO A 121 1.88 30.04 9.94
C PRO A 121 0.44 29.54 9.88
N LEU A 122 -0.41 30.14 9.04
CA LEU A 122 -1.79 29.70 8.87
C LEU A 122 -1.88 28.31 8.23
N LEU A 123 -1.04 28.04 7.23
CA LEU A 123 -0.94 26.73 6.59
C LEU A 123 -0.47 25.66 7.59
N ALA A 124 0.54 25.99 8.39
CA ALA A 124 1.04 25.09 9.44
C ALA A 124 -0.03 24.77 10.49
N GLU A 125 -0.77 25.76 10.95
CA GLU A 125 -1.87 25.58 11.89
C GLU A 125 -2.97 24.66 11.35
N LYS A 126 -3.38 24.87 10.10
CA LYS A 126 -4.39 24.04 9.42
C LYS A 126 -3.90 22.60 9.19
N ALA A 127 -2.65 22.42 8.83
CA ALA A 127 -2.05 21.10 8.64
C ALA A 127 -1.98 20.32 9.98
N VAL A 128 -1.60 20.96 11.06
CA VAL A 128 -1.60 20.37 12.41
C VAL A 128 -3.03 20.04 12.84
N GLY A 129 -3.98 20.92 12.60
CA GLY A 129 -5.40 20.68 12.89
C GLY A 129 -5.96 19.49 12.12
N TYR A 130 -5.63 19.38 10.84
CA TYR A 130 -5.99 18.24 10.00
C TYR A 130 -5.45 16.92 10.57
N LEU A 131 -4.16 16.86 10.92
CA LEU A 131 -3.53 15.66 11.48
C LEU A 131 -4.10 15.29 12.84
N ARG A 132 -4.41 16.27 13.70
CA ARG A 132 -5.04 16.03 15.00
C ARG A 132 -6.47 15.52 14.88
N ALA A 133 -7.20 15.94 13.86
CA ALA A 133 -8.51 15.39 13.54
C ALA A 133 -8.39 13.95 12.97
N LEU A 134 -7.47 13.75 12.04
CA LEU A 134 -7.28 12.49 11.33
C LEU A 134 -6.73 11.37 12.24
N LEU A 135 -5.91 11.70 13.24
CA LEU A 135 -5.31 10.69 14.14
C LEU A 135 -6.36 9.83 14.87
N TRP A 136 -7.55 10.35 15.13
CA TRP A 136 -8.66 9.58 15.72
C TRP A 136 -9.21 8.50 14.77
N GLY A 137 -8.92 8.64 13.48
CA GLY A 137 -9.24 7.62 12.47
C GLY A 137 -8.21 6.49 12.38
N ALA A 138 -7.02 6.64 12.98
CA ALA A 138 -5.98 5.61 12.91
C ALA A 138 -6.43 4.27 13.52
N PRO A 139 -7.04 4.22 14.71
CA PRO A 139 -7.58 2.95 15.23
C PRO A 139 -8.66 2.36 14.32
N GLY A 140 -9.57 3.19 13.83
CA GLY A 140 -10.63 2.75 12.92
C GLY A 140 -10.08 2.12 11.65
N TYR A 141 -9.10 2.76 11.04
CA TYR A 141 -8.42 2.24 9.85
C TYR A 141 -7.70 0.90 10.12
N LEU A 142 -6.92 0.83 11.18
CA LEU A 142 -6.14 -0.38 11.50
C LEU A 142 -7.03 -1.53 11.94
N PHE A 143 -8.08 -1.29 12.69
CA PHE A 143 -9.08 -2.32 13.01
C PHE A 143 -9.81 -2.81 11.76
N PHE A 144 -10.15 -1.93 10.87
CA PHE A 144 -10.70 -2.30 9.55
C PHE A 144 -9.72 -3.19 8.78
N GLN A 145 -8.44 -2.88 8.79
CA GLN A 145 -7.41 -3.69 8.12
C GLN A 145 -7.28 -5.09 8.73
N VAL A 146 -7.41 -5.24 10.04
CA VAL A 146 -7.43 -6.57 10.69
C VAL A 146 -8.61 -7.41 10.18
N ALA A 147 -9.80 -6.84 10.19
CA ALA A 147 -10.99 -7.53 9.70
C ALA A 147 -10.90 -7.84 8.19
N ARG A 148 -10.36 -6.93 7.41
CA ARG A 148 -10.10 -7.12 5.99
C ARG A 148 -9.10 -8.24 5.74
N ASN A 149 -7.98 -8.24 6.45
CA ASN A 149 -6.95 -9.28 6.32
C ASN A 149 -7.46 -10.66 6.72
N GLN A 150 -8.34 -10.74 7.71
CA GLN A 150 -9.06 -11.98 8.04
C GLN A 150 -9.89 -12.48 6.86
N CYS A 151 -10.68 -11.61 6.25
CA CYS A 151 -11.52 -11.96 5.11
C CYS A 151 -10.67 -12.36 3.89
N GLU A 152 -9.63 -11.61 3.59
CA GLU A 152 -8.72 -11.89 2.48
C GLU A 152 -7.98 -13.22 2.69
N GLY A 153 -7.48 -13.48 3.89
CA GLY A 153 -6.85 -14.77 4.24
C GLY A 153 -7.78 -15.96 4.05
N LEU A 154 -9.07 -15.76 4.20
CA LEU A 154 -10.11 -16.76 3.91
C LEU A 154 -10.53 -16.79 2.43
N ALA A 155 -9.80 -16.13 1.57
CA ALA A 155 -10.11 -15.98 0.14
C ALA A 155 -11.45 -15.24 -0.13
N LYS A 156 -11.86 -14.36 0.79
CA LYS A 156 -13.05 -13.51 0.68
C LYS A 156 -12.62 -12.06 0.47
N THR A 157 -12.37 -11.67 -0.78
CA THR A 157 -11.92 -10.32 -1.12
C THR A 157 -13.06 -9.35 -1.43
N LYS A 158 -14.25 -9.86 -1.77
CA LYS A 158 -15.44 -9.03 -2.05
C LYS A 158 -15.88 -8.14 -0.90
N PRO A 159 -15.88 -8.59 0.38
CA PRO A 159 -16.27 -7.71 1.49
C PRO A 159 -15.41 -6.45 1.59
N GLY A 160 -14.09 -6.56 1.40
CA GLY A 160 -13.19 -5.41 1.38
C GLY A 160 -13.53 -4.40 0.27
N MET A 161 -13.90 -4.89 -0.90
CA MET A 161 -14.38 -4.07 -2.01
C MET A 161 -15.66 -3.32 -1.64
N VAL A 162 -16.66 -4.03 -1.12
CA VAL A 162 -17.94 -3.43 -0.74
C VAL A 162 -17.75 -2.36 0.32
N MET A 163 -16.93 -2.63 1.34
CA MET A 163 -16.64 -1.66 2.40
C MET A 163 -15.86 -0.46 1.88
N GLY A 164 -14.97 -0.65 0.91
CA GLY A 164 -14.29 0.45 0.21
C GLY A 164 -15.27 1.39 -0.50
N PHE A 165 -16.25 0.85 -1.21
CA PHE A 165 -17.29 1.65 -1.85
C PHE A 165 -18.24 2.31 -0.86
N ILE A 166 -18.59 1.65 0.24
CA ILE A 166 -19.35 2.26 1.33
C ILE A 166 -18.58 3.45 1.90
N GLY A 167 -17.27 3.28 2.12
CA GLY A 167 -16.41 4.37 2.57
C GLY A 167 -16.42 5.56 1.61
N LEU A 168 -16.30 5.32 0.32
CA LEU A 168 -16.36 6.37 -0.71
C LEU A 168 -17.72 7.10 -0.71
N LEU A 169 -18.82 6.35 -0.66
CA LEU A 169 -20.17 6.92 -0.63
C LEU A 169 -20.44 7.74 0.63
N VAL A 170 -19.92 7.32 1.77
CA VAL A 170 -20.06 8.07 3.03
C VAL A 170 -19.11 9.27 3.07
N ASN A 171 -17.93 9.16 2.47
CA ASN A 171 -16.92 10.22 2.43
C ASN A 171 -17.44 11.52 1.81
N ILE A 172 -18.19 11.43 0.72
CA ILE A 172 -18.70 12.62 0.00
C ILE A 172 -19.64 13.47 0.88
N PRO A 173 -20.74 12.94 1.45
CA PRO A 173 -21.63 13.74 2.28
C PRO A 173 -20.99 14.19 3.59
N VAL A 174 -20.13 13.38 4.21
CA VAL A 174 -19.47 13.73 5.48
C VAL A 174 -18.44 14.85 5.26
N ASN A 175 -17.70 14.83 4.17
CA ASN A 175 -16.85 15.95 3.76
C ASN A 175 -17.67 17.23 3.55
N TYR A 176 -18.78 17.13 2.85
CA TYR A 176 -19.66 18.27 2.62
C TYR A 176 -20.15 18.90 3.93
N ILE A 177 -20.53 18.08 4.91
CA ILE A 177 -21.00 18.54 6.22
C ILE A 177 -19.88 19.25 7.00
N PHE A 178 -18.70 18.65 7.10
CA PHE A 178 -17.63 19.16 7.97
C PHE A 178 -16.73 20.22 7.33
N ILE A 179 -16.52 20.16 6.02
CA ILE A 179 -15.71 21.18 5.32
C ILE A 179 -16.49 22.48 5.21
N TYR A 180 -17.77 22.41 4.77
CA TYR A 180 -18.59 23.57 4.47
C TYR A 180 -19.54 23.99 5.59
N GLY A 181 -19.64 23.22 6.67
CA GLY A 181 -20.44 23.59 7.84
C GLY A 181 -21.95 23.49 7.62
N HIS A 182 -22.45 22.32 7.23
CA HIS A 182 -23.87 22.06 7.06
C HIS A 182 -24.46 21.28 8.24
N PHE A 183 -25.81 21.27 8.35
CA PHE A 183 -26.54 20.53 9.38
C PHE A 183 -26.17 20.91 10.82
N GLY A 184 -25.84 22.15 11.08
CA GLY A 184 -25.52 22.66 12.41
C GLY A 184 -24.08 22.36 12.86
N MET A 185 -23.26 21.76 12.02
CA MET A 185 -21.84 21.53 12.29
C MET A 185 -21.02 22.78 11.95
N PRO A 186 -19.92 23.03 12.69
CA PRO A 186 -19.05 24.14 12.38
C PRO A 186 -18.34 23.96 11.04
N GLU A 187 -18.09 25.08 10.38
CA GLU A 187 -17.30 25.13 9.16
C GLU A 187 -15.82 25.00 9.48
N LEU A 188 -15.23 23.87 9.14
CA LEU A 188 -13.86 23.52 9.54
C LEU A 188 -12.85 23.58 8.39
N GLY A 189 -13.31 23.67 7.14
CA GLY A 189 -12.40 23.67 5.98
C GLY A 189 -11.59 22.38 5.88
N GLY A 190 -10.28 22.48 5.67
CA GLY A 190 -9.37 21.33 5.56
C GLY A 190 -9.32 20.46 6.82
N VAL A 191 -9.48 21.03 7.99
CA VAL A 191 -9.60 20.28 9.25
C VAL A 191 -10.85 19.40 9.25
N GLY A 192 -11.95 19.90 8.67
CA GLY A 192 -13.17 19.13 8.48
C GLY A 192 -12.99 17.90 7.58
N CYS A 193 -12.09 17.98 6.60
CA CYS A 193 -11.69 16.85 5.79
C CYS A 193 -11.04 15.74 6.65
N GLY A 194 -10.21 16.11 7.60
CA GLY A 194 -9.61 15.17 8.58
C GLY A 194 -10.67 14.49 9.46
N VAL A 195 -11.63 15.25 9.96
CA VAL A 195 -12.75 14.72 10.75
C VAL A 195 -13.59 13.75 9.92
N ALA A 196 -13.89 14.12 8.68
CA ALA A 196 -14.67 13.29 7.75
C ALA A 196 -13.97 11.97 7.46
N THR A 197 -12.69 12.01 7.13
CA THR A 197 -11.89 10.79 6.82
C THR A 197 -11.78 9.88 8.03
N ALA A 198 -11.55 10.43 9.23
CA ALA A 198 -11.55 9.65 10.47
C ALA A 198 -12.91 8.96 10.71
N SER A 199 -14.00 9.68 10.51
CA SER A 199 -15.36 9.14 10.64
C SER A 199 -15.61 8.00 9.64
N VAL A 200 -15.19 8.17 8.40
CA VAL A 200 -15.32 7.17 7.34
C VAL A 200 -14.57 5.87 7.69
N TYR A 201 -13.37 5.96 8.24
CA TYR A 201 -12.62 4.77 8.66
C TYR A 201 -13.35 3.97 9.74
N TRP A 202 -13.98 4.65 10.70
CA TRP A 202 -14.81 3.99 11.71
C TRP A 202 -16.08 3.37 11.14
N VAL A 203 -16.71 4.03 10.17
CA VAL A 203 -17.87 3.47 9.45
C VAL A 203 -17.47 2.22 8.67
N MET A 204 -16.34 2.25 7.98
CA MET A 204 -15.82 1.09 7.25
C MET A 204 -15.53 -0.07 8.20
N PHE A 205 -14.92 0.20 9.35
CA PHE A 205 -14.68 -0.83 10.37
C PHE A 205 -15.99 -1.41 10.92
N ALA A 206 -16.92 -0.57 11.30
CA ALA A 206 -18.23 -1.00 11.82
C ALA A 206 -18.99 -1.86 10.80
N SER A 207 -18.97 -1.45 9.52
CA SER A 207 -19.62 -2.19 8.43
C SER A 207 -18.96 -3.54 8.21
N MET A 208 -17.63 -3.59 8.21
CA MET A 208 -16.88 -4.85 8.07
C MET A 208 -17.14 -5.80 9.24
N LEU A 209 -17.15 -5.26 10.46
CA LEU A 209 -17.42 -6.04 11.66
C LEU A 209 -18.85 -6.61 11.64
N TRP A 210 -19.82 -5.80 11.22
CA TRP A 210 -21.20 -6.24 11.03
C TRP A 210 -21.28 -7.38 10.01
N TRP A 211 -20.59 -7.24 8.86
CA TRP A 211 -20.56 -8.29 7.86
C TRP A 211 -19.95 -9.59 8.38
N VAL A 212 -18.78 -9.49 9.04
CA VAL A 212 -18.08 -10.66 9.63
C VAL A 212 -18.97 -11.40 10.62
N ARG A 213 -19.73 -10.66 11.44
CA ARG A 213 -20.68 -11.25 12.40
C ARG A 213 -21.88 -11.94 11.74
N ARG A 214 -22.33 -11.43 10.60
CA ARG A 214 -23.52 -11.93 9.90
C ARG A 214 -23.20 -13.00 8.86
N ALA A 215 -22.00 -13.05 8.34
CA ALA A 215 -21.61 -13.99 7.29
C ALA A 215 -21.73 -15.45 7.77
N ARG A 216 -22.48 -16.24 7.04
CA ARG A 216 -22.65 -17.67 7.32
C ARG A 216 -21.34 -18.44 7.20
N THR A 217 -20.48 -18.04 6.27
CA THR A 217 -19.17 -18.64 6.02
C THR A 217 -18.15 -18.41 7.13
N MET A 218 -18.44 -17.52 8.08
CA MET A 218 -17.59 -17.16 9.20
C MET A 218 -18.16 -17.50 10.57
N ARG A 219 -19.19 -18.34 10.64
CA ARG A 219 -19.81 -18.73 11.90
C ARG A 219 -18.84 -19.40 12.88
N ASP A 220 -17.93 -20.18 12.34
CA ASP A 220 -16.90 -20.92 13.09
C ASP A 220 -15.70 -20.04 13.50
N ILE A 221 -15.59 -18.82 12.97
CA ILE A 221 -14.41 -17.95 13.12
C ILE A 221 -14.78 -16.60 13.74
N ARG A 222 -15.84 -16.52 14.51
CA ARG A 222 -16.26 -15.27 15.13
C ARG A 222 -15.31 -14.84 16.25
N CYS A 223 -14.36 -14.01 15.90
CA CYS A 223 -13.34 -13.52 16.83
C CYS A 223 -13.90 -12.59 17.93
N VAL A 224 -15.05 -11.97 17.69
CA VAL A 224 -15.62 -10.95 18.58
C VAL A 224 -16.54 -11.53 19.65
N GLU A 225 -16.95 -12.79 19.54
CA GLU A 225 -17.84 -13.43 20.51
C GLU A 225 -17.16 -13.82 21.83
N ARG A 226 -15.83 -13.94 21.81
CA ARG A 226 -15.03 -14.26 23.00
C ARG A 226 -13.94 -13.22 23.18
N PHE A 227 -13.93 -12.56 24.31
CA PHE A 227 -12.83 -11.71 24.70
C PHE A 227 -11.66 -12.55 25.19
N SER A 228 -10.47 -12.28 24.70
CA SER A 228 -9.21 -12.80 25.23
C SER A 228 -8.22 -11.67 25.41
N GLY A 229 -7.45 -11.73 26.50
CA GLY A 229 -6.39 -10.76 26.75
C GLY A 229 -5.25 -10.89 25.72
N PRO A 230 -4.31 -9.93 25.72
CA PRO A 230 -3.15 -10.00 24.85
C PRO A 230 -2.26 -11.20 25.20
N ASP A 231 -1.92 -11.99 24.20
CA ASP A 231 -0.93 -13.07 24.30
C ASP A 231 0.37 -12.58 23.68
N PHE A 232 1.35 -12.24 24.53
CA PHE A 232 2.61 -11.66 24.09
C PHE A 232 3.43 -12.58 23.18
N ALA A 233 3.30 -13.90 23.31
CA ALA A 233 3.97 -14.85 22.43
C ALA A 233 3.43 -14.78 21.00
N VAL A 234 2.11 -14.71 20.84
CA VAL A 234 1.45 -14.56 19.54
C VAL A 234 1.70 -13.18 18.96
N LEU A 235 1.59 -12.13 19.78
CA LEU A 235 1.89 -10.75 19.37
C LEU A 235 3.33 -10.63 18.87
N LEU A 236 4.30 -11.21 19.57
CA LEU A 236 5.69 -11.19 19.15
C LEU A 236 5.89 -11.89 17.81
N ARG A 237 5.24 -13.02 17.57
CA ARG A 237 5.28 -13.71 16.27
C ARG A 237 4.70 -12.86 15.14
N LEU A 238 3.57 -12.20 15.38
CA LEU A 238 2.96 -11.29 14.41
C LEU A 238 3.87 -10.11 14.11
N VAL A 239 4.50 -9.53 15.12
CA VAL A 239 5.47 -8.43 14.95
C VAL A 239 6.71 -8.91 14.20
N GLN A 240 7.27 -10.06 14.54
CA GLN A 240 8.45 -10.61 13.85
C GLN A 240 8.16 -10.89 12.37
N LEU A 241 6.95 -11.28 12.03
CA LEU A 241 6.53 -11.50 10.65
C LEU A 241 6.18 -10.19 9.94
N GLY A 242 5.53 -9.26 10.63
CA GLY A 242 5.01 -8.02 10.06
C GLY A 242 6.00 -6.87 10.03
N LEU A 243 6.93 -6.79 10.99
CA LEU A 243 7.89 -5.68 11.07
C LEU A 243 8.77 -5.55 9.80
N PRO A 244 9.31 -6.63 9.23
CA PRO A 244 10.03 -6.51 7.96
C PRO A 244 9.17 -5.96 6.82
N ILE A 245 7.90 -6.34 6.75
CA ILE A 245 6.97 -5.81 5.75
C ILE A 245 6.73 -4.32 5.98
N ALA A 246 6.49 -3.93 7.22
CA ALA A 246 6.28 -2.54 7.62
C ALA A 246 7.48 -1.66 7.28
N LEU A 247 8.69 -2.13 7.61
CA LEU A 247 9.93 -1.43 7.29
C LEU A 247 10.17 -1.33 5.77
N ALA A 248 9.86 -2.37 5.01
CA ALA A 248 9.97 -2.35 3.56
C ALA A 248 9.07 -1.28 2.94
N LEU A 249 7.81 -1.21 3.36
CA LEU A 249 6.86 -0.19 2.92
C LEU A 249 7.29 1.22 3.34
N PHE A 250 7.76 1.38 4.57
CA PHE A 250 8.24 2.66 5.07
C PHE A 250 9.43 3.17 4.27
N PHE A 251 10.44 2.34 4.02
CA PHE A 251 11.61 2.72 3.24
C PHE A 251 11.28 2.96 1.77
N GLU A 252 10.31 2.25 1.20
CA GLU A 252 9.85 2.49 -0.16
C GLU A 252 9.19 3.87 -0.29
N VAL A 253 8.28 4.22 0.60
CA VAL A 253 7.60 5.53 0.59
C VAL A 253 8.59 6.67 0.86
N THR A 254 9.51 6.49 1.79
CA THR A 254 10.52 7.51 2.11
C THR A 254 11.52 7.70 0.97
N LEU A 255 11.82 6.66 0.19
CA LEU A 255 12.65 6.80 -1.00
C LEU A 255 12.04 7.79 -2.00
N PHE A 256 10.75 7.61 -2.32
CA PHE A 256 10.06 8.51 -3.24
C PHE A 256 9.99 9.95 -2.70
N ALA A 257 9.80 10.10 -1.39
CA ALA A 257 9.82 11.41 -0.73
C ALA A 257 11.21 12.08 -0.82
N VAL A 258 12.27 11.35 -0.58
CA VAL A 258 13.65 11.85 -0.71
C VAL A 258 13.96 12.26 -2.15
N VAL A 259 13.58 11.46 -3.13
CA VAL A 259 13.77 11.81 -4.55
C VAL A 259 12.98 13.06 -4.92
N ALA A 260 11.76 13.22 -4.45
CA ALA A 260 10.97 14.43 -4.67
C ALA A 260 11.67 15.68 -4.10
N LEU A 261 12.27 15.57 -2.93
CA LEU A 261 13.08 16.64 -2.33
C LEU A 261 14.34 16.95 -3.14
N LEU A 262 15.01 15.93 -3.67
CA LEU A 262 16.21 16.11 -4.50
C LEU A 262 15.90 16.69 -5.87
N VAL A 263 14.73 16.45 -6.42
CA VAL A 263 14.25 17.04 -7.69
C VAL A 263 13.81 18.50 -7.50
N SER A 264 13.32 18.86 -6.32
CA SER A 264 12.76 20.18 -6.02
C SER A 264 13.69 21.36 -6.44
N PRO A 265 15.02 21.35 -6.19
CA PRO A 265 15.91 22.44 -6.60
C PRO A 265 16.12 22.56 -8.11
N LEU A 266 15.75 21.56 -8.90
CA LEU A 266 15.97 21.56 -10.36
C LEU A 266 15.03 22.49 -11.13
N GLY A 267 13.94 22.93 -10.50
CA GLY A 267 13.01 23.89 -11.06
C GLY A 267 11.58 23.38 -11.17
N ILE A 268 10.65 24.29 -11.47
CA ILE A 268 9.20 24.01 -11.48
C ILE A 268 8.84 22.99 -12.58
N ILE A 269 9.45 23.09 -13.75
CA ILE A 269 9.19 22.20 -14.88
C ILE A 269 9.62 20.77 -14.55
N ASP A 270 10.81 20.60 -13.99
CA ASP A 270 11.35 19.31 -13.60
C ASP A 270 10.50 18.65 -12.49
N VAL A 271 10.08 19.42 -11.50
CA VAL A 271 9.17 18.95 -10.44
C VAL A 271 7.82 18.54 -11.02
N ALA A 272 7.23 19.35 -11.87
CA ALA A 272 5.94 19.07 -12.48
C ALA A 272 5.96 17.80 -13.35
N GLY A 273 6.96 17.66 -14.20
CA GLY A 273 7.12 16.47 -15.05
C GLY A 273 7.34 15.20 -14.23
N HIS A 274 8.18 15.26 -13.20
CA HIS A 274 8.41 14.16 -12.28
C HIS A 274 7.13 13.75 -11.54
N GLN A 275 6.37 14.72 -11.02
CA GLN A 275 5.12 14.45 -10.31
C GLN A 275 4.05 13.81 -11.19
N ILE A 276 3.94 14.25 -12.45
CA ILE A 276 3.01 13.63 -13.41
C ILE A 276 3.36 12.16 -13.63
N ALA A 277 4.62 11.87 -13.92
CA ALA A 277 5.09 10.50 -14.13
C ALA A 277 4.89 9.64 -12.88
N LEU A 278 5.18 10.17 -11.69
CA LEU A 278 5.04 9.48 -10.42
C LEU A 278 3.58 9.17 -10.08
N ASN A 279 2.68 10.14 -10.25
CA ASN A 279 1.25 9.96 -10.01
C ASN A 279 0.64 8.89 -10.92
N PHE A 280 0.97 8.95 -12.21
CA PHE A 280 0.48 7.96 -13.16
C PHE A 280 1.03 6.56 -12.85
N SER A 281 2.31 6.44 -12.52
CA SER A 281 2.92 5.17 -12.14
C SER A 281 2.28 4.60 -10.87
N SER A 282 1.91 5.43 -9.91
CA SER A 282 1.21 5.03 -8.69
C SER A 282 -0.18 4.46 -8.98
N LEU A 283 -0.90 5.03 -9.95
CA LEU A 283 -2.19 4.49 -10.39
C LEU A 283 -2.04 3.12 -11.05
N MET A 284 -1.04 2.94 -11.89
CA MET A 284 -0.77 1.65 -12.53
C MET A 284 -0.30 0.60 -11.53
N PHE A 285 0.38 1.00 -10.47
CA PHE A 285 0.87 0.11 -9.41
C PHE A 285 -0.24 -0.62 -8.65
N VAL A 286 -1.46 -0.10 -8.65
CA VAL A 286 -2.62 -0.75 -8.01
C VAL A 286 -2.85 -2.16 -8.56
N LEU A 287 -2.61 -2.39 -9.86
CA LEU A 287 -2.82 -3.69 -10.50
C LEU A 287 -1.87 -4.77 -9.95
N PRO A 288 -0.53 -4.60 -10.01
CA PRO A 288 0.39 -5.60 -9.46
C PRO A 288 0.29 -5.73 -7.94
N LEU A 289 0.00 -4.66 -7.22
CA LEU A 289 -0.20 -4.70 -5.78
C LEU A 289 -1.37 -5.60 -5.38
N SER A 290 -2.48 -5.48 -6.09
CA SER A 290 -3.68 -6.29 -5.86
C SER A 290 -3.45 -7.77 -6.23
N LEU A 291 -2.73 -8.00 -7.31
CA LEU A 291 -2.33 -9.35 -7.71
C LEU A 291 -1.37 -9.99 -6.68
N ALA A 292 -0.46 -9.21 -6.11
CA ALA A 292 0.43 -9.66 -5.04
C ALA A 292 -0.36 -10.13 -3.80
N ALA A 293 -1.41 -9.41 -3.43
CA ALA A 293 -2.30 -9.83 -2.36
C ALA A 293 -2.98 -11.18 -2.66
N ALA A 294 -3.48 -11.36 -3.87
CA ALA A 294 -4.09 -12.61 -4.32
C ALA A 294 -3.08 -13.77 -4.30
N VAL A 295 -1.87 -13.54 -4.74
CA VAL A 295 -0.79 -14.55 -4.72
C VAL A 295 -0.42 -14.94 -3.28
N THR A 296 -0.34 -13.99 -2.37
CA THR A 296 -0.09 -14.27 -0.94
C THR A 296 -1.16 -15.21 -0.37
N ILE A 297 -2.41 -14.96 -0.66
CA ILE A 297 -3.55 -15.79 -0.22
C ILE A 297 -3.43 -17.19 -0.79
N ARG A 298 -3.20 -17.32 -2.08
CA ARG A 298 -3.14 -18.62 -2.76
C ARG A 298 -1.95 -19.45 -2.33
N VAL A 299 -0.76 -18.86 -2.27
CA VAL A 299 0.46 -19.54 -1.82
C VAL A 299 0.32 -19.98 -0.36
N GLY A 300 -0.15 -19.11 0.51
CA GLY A 300 -0.38 -19.44 1.91
C GLY A 300 -1.38 -20.58 2.08
N PHE A 301 -2.48 -20.55 1.36
CA PHE A 301 -3.50 -21.61 1.38
C PHE A 301 -2.94 -22.96 0.92
N ARG A 302 -2.19 -22.99 -0.18
CA ARG A 302 -1.59 -24.23 -0.69
C ARG A 302 -0.54 -24.80 0.25
N LEU A 303 0.28 -23.95 0.87
CA LEU A 303 1.22 -24.38 1.90
C LEU A 303 0.49 -24.94 3.13
N GLY A 304 -0.61 -24.33 3.53
CA GLY A 304 -1.47 -24.87 4.60
C GLY A 304 -2.03 -26.25 4.29
N GLN A 305 -2.36 -26.51 3.02
CA GLN A 305 -2.79 -27.84 2.55
C GLN A 305 -1.66 -28.87 2.53
N GLY A 306 -0.41 -28.47 2.76
CA GLY A 306 0.75 -29.34 2.69
C GLY A 306 1.27 -29.56 1.26
N SER A 307 0.77 -28.85 0.26
CA SER A 307 1.15 -29.00 -1.14
C SER A 307 2.15 -27.92 -1.55
N THR A 308 3.43 -28.24 -1.49
CA THR A 308 4.49 -27.34 -1.96
C THR A 308 4.51 -27.18 -3.49
N ILE A 309 4.08 -28.21 -4.21
CA ILE A 309 3.99 -28.19 -5.69
C ILE A 309 2.91 -27.22 -6.14
N ASP A 310 1.73 -27.25 -5.55
CA ASP A 310 0.63 -26.35 -5.88
C ASP A 310 0.96 -24.90 -5.49
N ALA A 311 1.68 -24.70 -4.38
CA ALA A 311 2.19 -23.40 -4.01
C ALA A 311 3.15 -22.82 -5.06
N GLN A 312 4.03 -23.66 -5.62
CA GLN A 312 4.91 -23.25 -6.74
C GLN A 312 4.11 -22.90 -8.00
N VAL A 313 3.05 -23.63 -8.30
CA VAL A 313 2.16 -23.34 -9.43
C VAL A 313 1.50 -21.98 -9.23
N SER A 314 0.96 -21.71 -8.04
CA SER A 314 0.37 -20.40 -7.71
C SER A 314 1.37 -19.25 -7.84
N ALA A 315 2.58 -19.43 -7.32
CA ALA A 315 3.64 -18.42 -7.39
C ALA A 315 4.04 -18.12 -8.84
N ARG A 316 4.31 -19.15 -9.64
CA ARG A 316 4.70 -19.00 -11.05
C ARG A 316 3.59 -18.39 -11.89
N THR A 317 2.35 -18.80 -11.66
CA THR A 317 1.18 -18.23 -12.34
C THR A 317 1.02 -16.76 -11.99
N GLY A 318 1.21 -16.39 -10.72
CA GLY A 318 1.16 -15.01 -10.27
C GLY A 318 2.20 -14.12 -10.97
N VAL A 319 3.43 -14.59 -11.08
CA VAL A 319 4.49 -13.89 -11.82
C VAL A 319 4.13 -13.75 -13.30
N GLY A 320 3.66 -14.83 -13.93
CA GLY A 320 3.27 -14.82 -15.35
C GLY A 320 2.14 -13.85 -15.64
N VAL A 321 1.06 -13.88 -14.86
CA VAL A 321 -0.06 -12.94 -14.99
C VAL A 321 0.39 -11.51 -14.74
N GLY A 322 1.23 -11.30 -13.73
CA GLY A 322 1.79 -9.98 -13.40
C GLY A 322 2.63 -9.40 -14.51
N VAL A 323 3.48 -10.20 -15.15
CA VAL A 323 4.28 -9.78 -16.31
C VAL A 323 3.38 -9.43 -17.49
N CYS A 324 2.37 -10.23 -17.78
CA CYS A 324 1.40 -9.94 -18.84
C CYS A 324 0.67 -8.61 -18.60
N LEU A 325 0.18 -8.38 -17.39
CA LEU A 325 -0.47 -7.11 -17.01
C LEU A 325 0.51 -5.93 -17.11
N ALA A 326 1.73 -6.11 -16.64
CA ALA A 326 2.76 -5.06 -16.68
C ALA A 326 3.16 -4.70 -18.12
N VAL A 327 3.30 -5.67 -18.99
CA VAL A 327 3.55 -5.43 -20.43
C VAL A 327 2.38 -4.67 -21.06
N PHE A 328 1.15 -5.04 -20.74
CA PHE A 328 -0.04 -4.34 -21.20
C PHE A 328 -0.07 -2.88 -20.73
N THR A 329 0.16 -2.65 -19.43
CA THR A 329 0.19 -1.28 -18.87
C THR A 329 1.36 -0.47 -19.40
N ALA A 330 2.52 -1.10 -19.64
CA ALA A 330 3.68 -0.45 -20.25
C ALA A 330 3.40 -0.01 -21.69
N ILE A 331 2.81 -0.86 -22.49
CA ILE A 331 2.41 -0.53 -23.87
C ILE A 331 1.37 0.60 -23.86
N PHE A 332 0.37 0.53 -23.00
CA PHE A 332 -0.61 1.59 -22.82
C PHE A 332 0.03 2.92 -22.45
N THR A 333 0.97 2.90 -21.50
CA THR A 333 1.72 4.09 -21.06
C THR A 333 2.51 4.71 -22.22
N VAL A 334 3.24 3.89 -22.99
CA VAL A 334 4.03 4.35 -24.13
C VAL A 334 3.15 4.99 -25.20
N LEU A 335 2.05 4.35 -25.55
CA LEU A 335 1.16 4.84 -26.62
C LEU A 335 0.38 6.10 -26.21
N MET A 336 0.00 6.20 -24.94
CA MET A 336 -0.87 7.27 -24.42
C MET A 336 -0.12 8.33 -23.62
N ARG A 337 1.20 8.29 -23.56
CA ARG A 337 2.00 9.16 -22.70
C ARG A 337 1.74 10.67 -22.88
N LYS A 338 1.59 11.13 -24.12
CA LYS A 338 1.28 12.53 -24.42
C LYS A 338 -0.10 12.94 -23.95
N GLN A 339 -1.09 12.14 -24.24
CA GLN A 339 -2.48 12.37 -23.86
C GLN A 339 -2.64 12.36 -22.33
N ILE A 340 -1.94 11.45 -21.65
CA ILE A 340 -1.92 11.39 -20.20
C ILE A 340 -1.28 12.64 -19.60
N ALA A 341 -0.13 13.06 -20.12
CA ALA A 341 0.55 14.28 -19.67
C ALA A 341 -0.32 15.52 -19.86
N LEU A 342 -1.03 15.62 -20.99
CA LEU A 342 -1.95 16.74 -21.28
C LEU A 342 -3.15 16.80 -20.31
N LEU A 343 -3.58 15.68 -19.73
CA LEU A 343 -4.60 15.68 -18.69
C LEU A 343 -4.16 16.38 -17.40
N TYR A 344 -2.87 16.38 -17.13
CA TYR A 344 -2.30 16.99 -15.93
C TYR A 344 -1.87 18.45 -16.13
N ASN A 345 -1.34 18.79 -17.30
CA ASN A 345 -0.76 20.10 -17.53
C ASN A 345 -0.76 20.45 -19.04
N ASP A 346 -0.97 21.73 -19.36
CA ASP A 346 -1.00 22.25 -20.73
C ASP A 346 0.34 22.84 -21.19
N ASN A 347 1.30 23.06 -20.28
CA ASN A 347 2.60 23.62 -20.61
C ASN A 347 3.40 22.66 -21.50
N PRO A 348 3.81 23.05 -22.73
CA PRO A 348 4.51 22.16 -23.66
C PRO A 348 5.81 21.57 -23.09
N GLU A 349 6.56 22.34 -22.30
CA GLU A 349 7.81 21.88 -21.70
C GLU A 349 7.55 20.78 -20.64
N VAL A 350 6.54 20.95 -19.81
CA VAL A 350 6.13 19.98 -18.80
C VAL A 350 5.62 18.71 -19.49
N VAL A 351 4.79 18.84 -20.51
CA VAL A 351 4.26 17.70 -21.27
C VAL A 351 5.38 16.92 -21.95
N THR A 352 6.34 17.58 -22.54
CA THR A 352 7.49 16.93 -23.19
C THR A 352 8.33 16.15 -22.19
N LEU A 353 8.65 16.75 -21.04
CA LEU A 353 9.42 16.09 -19.98
C LEU A 353 8.64 14.91 -19.39
N ALA A 354 7.37 15.11 -19.05
CA ALA A 354 6.53 14.06 -18.51
C ALA A 354 6.38 12.87 -19.48
N SER A 355 6.22 13.15 -20.78
CA SER A 355 6.17 12.11 -21.82
C SER A 355 7.47 11.31 -21.88
N HIS A 356 8.62 11.97 -21.77
CA HIS A 356 9.92 11.29 -21.75
C HIS A 356 10.08 10.44 -20.48
N LEU A 357 9.72 10.97 -19.31
CA LEU A 357 9.77 10.22 -18.06
C LEU A 357 8.81 9.03 -18.04
N MET A 358 7.66 9.12 -18.73
CA MET A 358 6.74 8.01 -18.87
C MET A 358 7.26 6.85 -19.73
N LEU A 359 8.18 7.10 -20.66
CA LEU A 359 8.90 6.02 -21.35
C LEU A 359 9.73 5.20 -20.36
N LEU A 360 10.41 5.88 -19.45
CA LEU A 360 11.15 5.24 -18.37
C LEU A 360 10.21 4.56 -17.37
N ALA A 361 9.07 5.17 -17.08
CA ALA A 361 8.04 4.60 -16.23
C ALA A 361 7.44 3.31 -16.81
N ALA A 362 7.36 3.16 -18.11
CA ALA A 362 6.89 1.93 -18.75
C ALA A 362 7.83 0.75 -18.44
N ILE A 363 9.14 0.97 -18.51
CA ILE A 363 10.15 -0.03 -18.13
C ILE A 363 10.09 -0.30 -16.63
N TYR A 364 9.98 0.75 -15.84
CA TYR A 364 9.81 0.71 -14.38
C TYR A 364 8.62 -0.18 -13.98
N GLN A 365 7.48 -0.07 -14.64
CA GLN A 365 6.27 -0.84 -14.33
C GLN A 365 6.47 -2.35 -14.43
N ILE A 366 7.25 -2.83 -15.39
CA ILE A 366 7.53 -4.26 -15.56
C ILE A 366 8.37 -4.78 -14.39
N SER A 367 9.44 -4.09 -14.05
CA SER A 367 10.29 -4.46 -12.92
C SER A 367 9.55 -4.36 -11.58
N ASP A 368 8.75 -3.32 -11.42
CA ASP A 368 7.93 -3.10 -10.21
C ASP A 368 6.89 -4.20 -10.01
N SER A 369 6.22 -4.61 -11.09
CA SER A 369 5.28 -5.72 -11.04
C SER A 369 5.93 -7.02 -10.56
N ILE A 370 7.08 -7.38 -11.10
CA ILE A 370 7.82 -8.58 -10.70
C ILE A 370 8.26 -8.47 -9.23
N GLN A 371 8.76 -7.32 -8.83
CA GLN A 371 9.20 -7.07 -7.46
C GLN A 371 8.05 -7.20 -6.45
N VAL A 372 6.92 -6.56 -6.68
CA VAL A 372 5.80 -6.57 -5.74
C VAL A 372 5.12 -7.92 -5.66
N ILE A 373 5.01 -8.63 -6.77
CA ILE A 373 4.46 -10.00 -6.80
C ILE A 373 5.42 -10.95 -6.09
N GLY A 374 6.73 -10.81 -6.31
CA GLY A 374 7.74 -11.54 -5.58
C GLY A 374 7.65 -11.32 -4.07
N SER A 375 7.44 -10.10 -3.63
CA SER A 375 7.15 -9.76 -2.24
C SER A 375 5.89 -10.49 -1.72
N GLY A 376 4.83 -10.52 -2.51
CA GLY A 376 3.60 -11.26 -2.19
C GLY A 376 3.84 -12.76 -2.03
N ILE A 377 4.64 -13.35 -2.91
CA ILE A 377 5.02 -14.77 -2.83
C ILE A 377 5.80 -15.04 -1.54
N LEU A 378 6.81 -14.25 -1.23
CA LEU A 378 7.62 -14.40 -0.02
C LEU A 378 6.77 -14.23 1.25
N ARG A 379 5.77 -13.35 1.25
CA ARG A 379 4.79 -13.26 2.34
C ARG A 379 4.00 -14.55 2.50
N GLY A 380 3.57 -15.15 1.41
CA GLY A 380 2.88 -16.44 1.42
C GLY A 380 3.72 -17.55 2.02
N TYR A 381 5.02 -17.54 1.78
CA TYR A 381 6.00 -18.46 2.40
C TYR A 381 6.41 -18.05 3.82
N LYS A 382 5.91 -16.93 4.32
CA LYS A 382 6.33 -16.30 5.60
C LYS A 382 7.83 -15.96 5.68
N ASP A 383 8.46 -15.72 4.55
CA ASP A 383 9.85 -15.27 4.47
C ASP A 383 9.94 -13.75 4.33
N THR A 384 9.42 -13.04 5.33
CA THR A 384 9.29 -11.58 5.28
C THR A 384 10.59 -10.83 5.53
N ARG A 385 11.54 -11.43 6.25
CA ARG A 385 12.86 -10.83 6.47
C ARG A 385 13.60 -10.57 5.16
N SER A 386 13.50 -11.51 4.23
CA SER A 386 14.09 -11.35 2.91
C SER A 386 13.50 -10.18 2.13
N ILE A 387 12.20 -9.91 2.30
CA ILE A 387 11.54 -8.76 1.68
C ILE A 387 12.21 -7.45 2.10
N PHE A 388 12.41 -7.27 3.40
CA PHE A 388 13.05 -6.06 3.93
C PHE A 388 14.48 -5.89 3.42
N PHE A 389 15.32 -6.92 3.53
CA PHE A 389 16.71 -6.84 3.11
C PHE A 389 16.86 -6.60 1.61
N ILE A 390 16.05 -7.26 0.79
CA ILE A 390 16.03 -7.05 -0.66
C ILE A 390 15.58 -5.63 -1.00
N THR A 391 14.48 -5.18 -0.42
CA THR A 391 13.93 -3.85 -0.68
C THR A 391 14.90 -2.75 -0.27
N PHE A 392 15.44 -2.84 0.93
CA PHE A 392 16.41 -1.85 1.41
C PHE A 392 17.66 -1.80 0.56
N THR A 393 18.26 -2.95 0.27
CA THR A 393 19.47 -3.04 -0.56
C THR A 393 19.22 -2.51 -1.97
N ALA A 394 18.15 -2.96 -2.61
CA ALA A 394 17.84 -2.56 -3.98
C ALA A 394 17.53 -1.06 -4.11
N TYR A 395 16.77 -0.50 -3.19
CA TYR A 395 16.31 0.88 -3.32
C TYR A 395 17.30 1.89 -2.74
N TRP A 396 17.80 1.66 -1.54
CA TRP A 396 18.63 2.62 -0.81
C TRP A 396 20.12 2.46 -1.08
N VAL A 397 20.59 1.26 -1.34
CA VAL A 397 22.01 1.00 -1.61
C VAL A 397 22.34 1.06 -3.10
N LEU A 398 21.48 0.57 -3.98
CA LEU A 398 21.70 0.54 -5.43
C LEU A 398 20.91 1.63 -6.16
N GLY A 399 19.61 1.78 -5.89
CA GLY A 399 18.73 2.67 -6.66
C GLY A 399 18.98 4.15 -6.39
N LEU A 400 18.94 4.59 -5.15
CA LEU A 400 19.10 5.99 -4.78
C LEU A 400 20.50 6.52 -5.11
N PRO A 401 21.61 5.85 -4.76
CA PRO A 401 22.94 6.31 -5.14
C PRO A 401 23.14 6.38 -6.67
N SER A 402 22.67 5.36 -7.40
CA SER A 402 22.73 5.38 -8.87
C SER A 402 21.95 6.54 -9.47
N GLY A 403 20.74 6.76 -8.98
CA GLY A 403 19.88 7.87 -9.40
C GLY A 403 20.50 9.22 -9.10
N TYR A 404 21.07 9.39 -7.91
CA TYR A 404 21.77 10.61 -7.52
C TYR A 404 22.97 10.90 -8.44
N LEU A 405 23.81 9.90 -8.70
CA LEU A 405 24.98 10.05 -9.58
C LEU A 405 24.58 10.39 -11.02
N LEU A 406 23.51 9.82 -11.54
CA LEU A 406 23.04 10.08 -12.91
C LEU A 406 22.30 11.41 -13.03
N ALA A 407 21.54 11.80 -12.01
CA ALA A 407 20.68 12.97 -12.07
C ALA A 407 21.40 14.28 -11.73
N LEU A 408 22.25 14.27 -10.71
CA LEU A 408 22.79 15.48 -10.08
C LEU A 408 24.30 15.64 -10.22
N THR A 409 25.01 14.65 -10.76
CA THR A 409 26.47 14.71 -10.94
C THR A 409 26.90 14.47 -12.40
N ASP A 410 28.09 14.95 -12.75
CA ASP A 410 28.70 14.74 -14.07
C ASP A 410 29.74 13.60 -14.04
N MET A 411 29.78 12.79 -12.97
CA MET A 411 30.82 11.78 -12.75
C MET A 411 30.78 10.62 -13.75
N ILE A 412 29.58 10.19 -14.16
CA ILE A 412 29.40 9.07 -15.09
C ILE A 412 28.94 9.56 -16.45
N VAL A 413 27.92 10.41 -16.45
CA VAL A 413 27.31 11.02 -17.63
C VAL A 413 26.98 12.48 -17.30
N PRO A 414 26.77 13.36 -18.30
CA PRO A 414 26.26 14.71 -18.03
C PRO A 414 24.94 14.63 -17.25
N ARG A 415 24.71 15.58 -16.38
CA ARG A 415 23.52 15.63 -15.51
C ARG A 415 22.24 15.42 -16.30
N MET A 416 21.47 14.39 -15.88
CA MET A 416 20.24 14.01 -16.57
C MET A 416 18.98 14.66 -15.97
N GLY A 417 19.11 15.27 -14.78
CA GLY A 417 17.95 15.79 -14.05
C GLY A 417 17.00 14.70 -13.58
N PRO A 418 15.66 14.91 -13.62
CA PRO A 418 14.70 13.92 -13.14
C PRO A 418 14.82 12.55 -13.81
N ALA A 419 15.19 12.50 -15.09
CA ALA A 419 15.41 11.26 -15.83
C ALA A 419 16.45 10.36 -15.16
N GLY A 420 17.51 10.94 -14.57
CA GLY A 420 18.54 10.20 -13.85
C GLY A 420 17.98 9.45 -12.64
N PHE A 421 17.05 10.04 -11.89
CA PHE A 421 16.36 9.36 -10.78
C PHE A 421 15.47 8.22 -11.26
N TRP A 422 14.81 8.38 -12.41
CA TRP A 422 14.01 7.31 -13.01
C TRP A 422 14.87 6.13 -13.49
N TYR A 423 16.05 6.39 -14.03
CA TYR A 423 17.05 5.34 -14.28
C TYR A 423 17.47 4.65 -12.98
N GLY A 424 17.65 5.41 -11.92
CA GLY A 424 17.93 4.87 -10.58
C GLY A 424 16.78 3.99 -10.05
N PHE A 425 15.54 4.37 -10.26
CA PHE A 425 14.37 3.53 -9.93
C PHE A 425 14.36 2.23 -10.72
N ILE A 426 14.66 2.30 -12.03
CA ILE A 426 14.74 1.10 -12.87
C ILE A 426 15.84 0.16 -12.38
N ILE A 427 17.02 0.68 -12.06
CA ILE A 427 18.13 -0.11 -11.52
C ILE A 427 17.73 -0.76 -10.19
N GLY A 428 17.16 0.02 -9.27
CA GLY A 428 16.71 -0.46 -7.96
C GLY A 428 15.64 -1.53 -8.06
N LEU A 429 14.59 -1.28 -8.84
CA LEU A 429 13.48 -2.23 -9.00
C LEU A 429 13.86 -3.48 -9.77
N THR A 430 14.70 -3.36 -10.79
CA THR A 430 15.21 -4.52 -11.53
C THR A 430 16.09 -5.38 -10.62
N SER A 431 16.94 -4.78 -9.81
CA SER A 431 17.73 -5.49 -8.81
C SER A 431 16.83 -6.19 -7.78
N ALA A 432 15.80 -5.51 -7.29
CA ALA A 432 14.82 -6.09 -6.38
C ALA A 432 14.07 -7.26 -7.01
N ALA A 433 13.62 -7.11 -8.26
CA ALA A 433 12.92 -8.16 -9.01
C ALA A 433 13.81 -9.41 -9.17
N ILE A 434 15.06 -9.23 -9.53
CA ILE A 434 16.03 -10.33 -9.67
C ILE A 434 16.24 -11.02 -8.32
N MET A 435 16.48 -10.26 -7.25
CA MET A 435 16.70 -10.81 -5.91
C MET A 435 15.47 -11.53 -5.37
N MET A 436 14.25 -10.99 -5.61
CA MET A 436 13.00 -11.66 -5.23
C MET A 436 12.83 -13.00 -5.96
N MET A 437 13.10 -13.03 -7.26
CA MET A 437 12.98 -14.27 -8.05
C MET A 437 14.05 -15.31 -7.64
N LEU A 438 15.26 -14.89 -7.37
CA LEU A 438 16.31 -15.78 -6.86
C LEU A 438 15.95 -16.34 -5.48
N ARG A 439 15.44 -15.51 -4.60
CA ARG A 439 14.99 -15.95 -3.26
C ARG A 439 13.81 -16.92 -3.35
N MET A 440 12.84 -16.63 -4.21
CA MET A 440 11.72 -17.54 -4.48
C MET A 440 12.23 -18.92 -4.95
N ARG A 441 13.13 -18.94 -5.93
CA ARG A 441 13.73 -20.21 -6.43
C ARG A 441 14.49 -20.95 -5.35
N PHE A 442 15.25 -20.23 -4.53
CA PHE A 442 15.97 -20.82 -3.41
C PHE A 442 15.01 -21.51 -2.42
N LEU A 443 13.92 -20.84 -2.04
CA LEU A 443 12.89 -21.42 -1.17
C LEU A 443 12.23 -22.65 -1.79
N GLN A 444 11.90 -22.60 -3.07
CA GLN A 444 11.21 -23.68 -3.77
C GLN A 444 12.07 -24.92 -4.00
N ARG A 445 13.40 -24.76 -3.98
CA ARG A 445 14.36 -25.89 -4.09
C ARG A 445 14.60 -26.59 -2.77
N GLN A 446 14.20 -26.05 -1.65
CA GLN A 446 14.33 -26.70 -0.36
C GLN A 446 13.44 -27.94 -0.26
N PRO A 447 13.80 -28.93 0.60
CA PRO A 447 12.92 -30.07 0.87
C PRO A 447 11.54 -29.62 1.36
N SER A 448 10.48 -30.31 0.92
CA SER A 448 9.10 -30.00 1.29
C SER A 448 8.89 -29.93 2.80
N SER A 449 9.56 -30.80 3.56
CA SER A 449 9.50 -30.80 5.03
C SER A 449 9.99 -29.50 5.65
N ILE A 450 11.07 -28.92 5.12
CA ILE A 450 11.64 -27.65 5.60
C ILE A 450 10.70 -26.47 5.25
N ILE A 451 10.17 -26.46 4.03
CA ILE A 451 9.24 -25.43 3.57
C ILE A 451 7.98 -25.41 4.46
N LEU A 452 7.38 -26.58 4.69
CA LEU A 452 6.16 -26.73 5.49
C LEU A 452 6.41 -26.43 6.97
N GLN A 453 7.57 -26.81 7.51
CA GLN A 453 7.92 -26.47 8.89
C GLN A 453 8.09 -24.96 9.09
N ARG A 454 8.71 -24.28 8.13
CA ARG A 454 8.83 -22.80 8.15
C ARG A 454 7.46 -22.13 8.06
N ALA A 455 6.62 -22.62 7.18
CA ALA A 455 5.27 -22.11 7.01
C ALA A 455 4.40 -22.31 8.25
N ALA A 456 4.60 -23.39 9.00
CA ALA A 456 3.84 -23.71 10.21
C ALA A 456 4.25 -22.85 11.43
N ARG A 457 5.43 -22.23 11.42
CA ARG A 457 5.88 -21.29 12.45
C ARG A 457 5.20 -19.91 12.27
#